data_33e5262869891f1fe57bf52555e6ff08
#
_entry.id   33e5262869891f1fe57bf52555e6ff08
#
_cell.length_a   1.000
_cell.length_b   1.000
_cell.length_c   1.000
_cell.angle_alpha   90.00
_cell.angle_beta   90.00
_cell.angle_gamma   90.00
#
_symmetry.space_group_name_H-M   'P 1'
#
loop_
_entity.id
_entity.type
_entity.pdbx_description
1 polymer ?
#
loop_
_entity_poly.entity_id
_entity_poly.type
_entity_poly.pdbx_seq_one_letter_code
_entity_poly.pdbx_strand_id
1 'polypeptide(L)'
;MNGLSIDCAISRLSVGAKKDEKTVSAIYDIGMKQSETLLPAIDYILQKSELKPCDLDYISVTTGPGSFTGLRLGLSAAKAISLAQNIPVYAINSLELYAFPFIDFAKEN
;
A
#
# COMPACT_ATOMS: atom_id res chain seq x y z
N MET A 1 8.47 -2.28 13.14
CA MET A 1 7.07 -1.95 12.84
C MET A 1 6.61 -2.66 11.57
N ASN A 2 5.39 -3.11 11.57
CA ASN A 2 4.80 -3.81 10.44
C ASN A 2 3.89 -2.86 9.67
N GLY A 3 4.04 -2.81 8.35
CA GLY A 3 3.28 -1.88 7.53
C GLY A 3 2.76 -2.51 6.26
N LEU A 4 1.68 -1.95 5.73
CA LEU A 4 1.09 -2.31 4.45
C LEU A 4 1.09 -1.06 3.57
N SER A 5 1.55 -1.19 2.34
CA SER A 5 1.51 -0.09 1.38
C SER A 5 0.66 -0.47 0.18
N ILE A 6 -0.12 0.50 -0.30
CA ILE A 6 -1.04 0.33 -1.42
C ILE A 6 -0.80 1.46 -2.41
N ASP A 7 -0.57 1.13 -3.67
CA ASP A 7 -0.42 2.09 -4.75
C ASP A 7 -1.31 1.68 -5.91
N CYS A 8 -2.41 2.41 -6.11
CA CYS A 8 -3.34 2.20 -7.22
C CYS A 8 -3.31 3.39 -8.17
N ALA A 9 -2.20 4.07 -8.32
CA ALA A 9 -2.14 5.39 -8.92
C ALA A 9 -2.19 5.43 -10.44
N ILE A 10 -1.77 4.39 -11.12
CA ILE A 10 -1.77 4.36 -12.59
C ILE A 10 -2.33 3.01 -13.03
N SER A 11 -2.07 2.57 -14.23
CA SER A 11 -2.56 1.27 -14.70
C SER A 11 -1.91 0.08 -14.02
N ARG A 12 -1.23 0.33 -12.92
CA ARG A 12 -0.60 -0.70 -12.09
C ARG A 12 -1.14 -0.68 -10.69
N LEU A 13 -1.17 -1.84 -10.09
CA LEU A 13 -1.45 -2.00 -8.68
C LEU A 13 -0.18 -2.53 -8.01
N SER A 14 0.30 -1.82 -7.03
CA SER A 14 1.42 -2.27 -6.21
C SER A 14 0.94 -2.43 -4.77
N VAL A 15 1.27 -3.54 -4.16
CA VAL A 15 1.07 -3.73 -2.74
C VAL A 15 2.38 -4.19 -2.13
N GLY A 16 2.65 -3.75 -0.92
CA GLY A 16 3.84 -4.14 -0.22
C GLY A 16 3.55 -4.34 1.25
N ALA A 17 4.31 -5.21 1.88
CA ALA A 17 4.21 -5.41 3.31
C ALA A 17 5.62 -5.42 3.90
N LYS A 18 5.75 -4.79 5.05
CA LYS A 18 7.00 -4.76 5.80
C LYS A 18 6.76 -5.43 7.13
N LYS A 19 7.53 -6.47 7.43
CA LYS A 19 7.55 -7.13 8.71
C LYS A 19 8.93 -6.95 9.31
N ASP A 20 9.03 -6.06 10.28
CA ASP A 20 10.30 -5.64 10.86
C ASP A 20 11.23 -5.08 9.76
N GLU A 21 12.29 -5.78 9.41
CA GLU A 21 13.22 -5.34 8.37
C GLU A 21 12.99 -6.01 7.01
N LYS A 22 12.08 -6.98 6.96
CA LYS A 22 11.79 -7.69 5.72
C LYS A 22 10.68 -7.01 4.96
N THR A 23 10.88 -6.80 3.67
CA THR A 23 9.90 -6.19 2.79
C THR A 23 9.56 -7.13 1.66
N VAL A 24 8.27 -7.34 1.42
CA VAL A 24 7.77 -8.12 0.31
C VAL A 24 6.84 -7.22 -0.49
N SER A 25 6.95 -7.24 -1.80
CA SER A 25 6.08 -6.44 -2.65
C SER A 25 5.65 -7.22 -3.87
N ALA A 26 4.52 -6.82 -4.44
CA ALA A 26 3.99 -7.40 -5.67
C ALA A 26 3.43 -6.27 -6.53
N ILE A 27 3.68 -6.35 -7.82
CA ILE A 27 3.24 -5.36 -8.80
C ILE A 27 2.38 -6.09 -9.83
N TYR A 28 1.19 -5.53 -10.08
CA TYR A 28 0.24 -6.10 -11.02
C TYR A 28 -0.01 -5.11 -12.15
N ASP A 29 0.19 -5.56 -13.38
CA ASP A 29 -0.11 -4.75 -14.56
C ASP A 29 -1.54 -5.12 -14.99
N ILE A 30 -2.52 -4.43 -14.43
CA ILE A 30 -3.92 -4.84 -14.49
C ILE A 30 -4.82 -3.90 -15.28
N GLY A 31 -4.27 -2.81 -15.82
CA GLY A 31 -5.09 -1.83 -16.52
C GLY A 31 -6.17 -1.27 -15.61
N MET A 32 -7.44 -1.55 -15.94
CA MET A 32 -8.59 -1.00 -15.21
C MET A 32 -9.20 -1.99 -14.19
N LYS A 33 -8.48 -3.04 -13.85
CA LYS A 33 -9.04 -4.11 -12.99
C LYS A 33 -8.66 -3.97 -11.52
N GLN A 34 -8.41 -2.76 -11.03
CA GLN A 34 -8.00 -2.54 -9.65
C GLN A 34 -9.02 -3.06 -8.65
N SER A 35 -10.32 -2.87 -8.93
CA SER A 35 -11.36 -3.28 -7.98
C SER A 35 -11.44 -4.79 -7.80
N GLU A 36 -11.07 -5.55 -8.82
CA GLU A 36 -11.09 -7.00 -8.75
C GLU A 36 -9.82 -7.57 -8.13
N THR A 37 -8.72 -6.83 -8.20
CA THR A 37 -7.39 -7.35 -7.87
C THR A 37 -6.90 -6.88 -6.50
N LEU A 38 -7.38 -5.73 -6.02
CA LEU A 38 -6.81 -5.10 -4.83
C LEU A 38 -6.91 -5.97 -3.57
N LEU A 39 -8.11 -6.42 -3.22
CA LEU A 39 -8.27 -7.20 -1.99
C LEU A 39 -7.54 -8.54 -2.04
N PRO A 40 -7.63 -9.31 -3.15
CA PRO A 40 -6.80 -10.51 -3.27
C PRO A 40 -5.31 -10.21 -3.20
N ALA A 41 -4.85 -9.09 -3.75
CA ALA A 41 -3.44 -8.71 -3.69
C ALA A 41 -2.99 -8.41 -2.27
N ILE A 42 -3.81 -7.69 -1.50
CA ILE A 42 -3.52 -7.41 -0.10
C ILE A 42 -3.44 -8.71 0.69
N ASP A 43 -4.40 -9.60 0.50
CA ASP A 43 -4.42 -10.88 1.19
C ASP A 43 -3.17 -11.71 0.86
N TYR A 44 -2.82 -11.75 -0.42
CA TYR A 44 -1.62 -12.46 -0.87
C TYR A 44 -0.35 -11.92 -0.22
N ILE A 45 -0.19 -10.58 -0.20
CA ILE A 45 1.03 -9.98 0.31
C ILE A 45 1.14 -10.16 1.83
N LEU A 46 0.04 -10.12 2.54
CA LEU A 46 0.04 -10.37 3.98
C LEU A 46 0.40 -11.81 4.28
N GLN A 47 -0.13 -12.76 3.52
CA GLN A 47 0.23 -14.17 3.69
C GLN A 47 1.71 -14.41 3.41
N LYS A 48 2.22 -13.82 2.33
CA LYS A 48 3.64 -13.96 1.99
C LYS A 48 4.56 -13.36 3.04
N SER A 49 4.09 -12.34 3.73
CA SER A 49 4.86 -11.67 4.78
C SER A 49 4.63 -12.31 6.15
N GLU A 50 3.78 -13.32 6.23
CA GLU A 50 3.42 -13.97 7.47
C GLU A 50 2.81 -12.98 8.47
N LEU A 51 1.99 -12.06 7.94
CA LEU A 51 1.29 -11.04 8.72
C LEU A 51 -0.21 -11.26 8.66
N LYS A 52 -0.86 -11.06 9.78
CA LYS A 52 -2.32 -10.92 9.83
C LYS A 52 -2.66 -9.44 9.88
N PRO A 53 -3.86 -9.04 9.48
CA PRO A 53 -4.23 -7.62 9.58
C PRO A 53 -4.02 -7.04 10.97
N CYS A 54 -4.25 -7.81 12.01
CA CYS A 54 -4.06 -7.34 13.38
C CYS A 54 -2.60 -7.12 13.76
N ASP A 55 -1.66 -7.60 12.96
CA ASP A 55 -0.24 -7.40 13.20
C ASP A 55 0.28 -6.08 12.62
N LEU A 56 -0.54 -5.39 11.84
CA LEU A 56 -0.13 -4.16 11.17
C LEU A 56 -0.10 -2.99 12.15
N ASP A 57 0.92 -2.17 12.01
CA ASP A 57 1.10 -0.96 12.82
C ASP A 57 0.70 0.30 12.05
N TYR A 58 0.74 0.27 10.72
CA TYR A 58 0.36 1.40 9.89
C TYR A 58 0.05 0.95 8.47
N ILE A 59 -0.61 1.83 7.72
CA ILE A 59 -0.85 1.66 6.29
C ILE A 59 -0.42 2.92 5.58
N SER A 60 0.21 2.79 4.43
CA SER A 60 0.47 3.92 3.55
C SER A 60 -0.26 3.71 2.22
N VAL A 61 -0.78 4.76 1.65
CA VAL A 61 -1.54 4.70 0.40
C VAL A 61 -1.24 5.93 -0.45
N THR A 62 -1.17 5.76 -1.76
CA THR A 62 -0.96 6.88 -2.67
C THR A 62 -2.26 7.64 -2.90
N THR A 63 -2.16 8.96 -2.99
CA THR A 63 -3.31 9.85 -3.16
C THR A 63 -3.35 10.59 -4.49
N GLY A 64 -2.37 10.43 -5.37
CA GLY A 64 -2.34 11.05 -6.68
C GLY A 64 -1.01 11.70 -7.01
N PRO A 65 -0.81 12.22 -8.21
CA PRO A 65 -1.73 12.11 -9.36
C PRO A 65 -1.78 10.71 -9.92
N GLY A 66 -2.85 10.39 -10.60
CA GLY A 66 -3.01 9.08 -11.22
C GLY A 66 -4.46 8.80 -11.57
N SER A 67 -4.81 7.52 -11.72
CA SER A 67 -6.19 7.11 -11.97
C SER A 67 -7.08 7.49 -10.79
N PHE A 68 -8.07 8.34 -11.04
CA PHE A 68 -8.97 8.79 -10.00
C PHE A 68 -9.71 7.63 -9.33
N THR A 69 -10.19 6.70 -10.13
CA THR A 69 -10.89 5.53 -9.63
C THR A 69 -9.97 4.66 -8.78
N GLY A 70 -8.76 4.41 -9.26
CA GLY A 70 -7.80 3.59 -8.53
C GLY A 70 -7.40 4.22 -7.20
N LEU A 71 -7.17 5.53 -7.20
CA LEU A 71 -6.80 6.25 -5.97
C LEU A 71 -7.89 6.15 -4.92
N ARG A 72 -9.14 6.32 -5.32
CA ARG A 72 -10.27 6.22 -4.40
C ARG A 72 -10.41 4.81 -3.83
N LEU A 73 -10.22 3.81 -4.68
CA LEU A 73 -10.30 2.42 -4.26
C LEU A 73 -9.23 2.09 -3.23
N GLY A 74 -7.99 2.47 -3.50
CA GLY A 74 -6.89 2.25 -2.58
C GLY A 74 -7.10 2.95 -1.24
N LEU A 75 -7.55 4.20 -1.29
CA LEU A 75 -7.80 4.96 -0.08
C LEU A 75 -8.94 4.35 0.74
N SER A 76 -10.01 3.91 0.08
CA SER A 76 -11.13 3.27 0.76
C SER A 76 -10.70 1.98 1.46
N ALA A 77 -9.91 1.15 0.78
CA ALA A 77 -9.40 -0.08 1.38
C ALA A 77 -8.49 0.22 2.57
N ALA A 78 -7.60 1.20 2.44
CA ALA A 78 -6.71 1.58 3.51
C ALA A 78 -7.48 2.08 4.74
N LYS A 79 -8.49 2.91 4.51
CA LYS A 79 -9.31 3.41 5.61
C LYS A 79 -10.09 2.31 6.30
N ALA A 80 -10.61 1.35 5.54
CA ALA A 80 -11.35 0.24 6.12
C ALA A 80 -10.46 -0.59 7.06
N ILE A 81 -9.25 -0.89 6.62
CA ILE A 81 -8.31 -1.64 7.44
C ILE A 81 -7.88 -0.83 8.66
N SER A 82 -7.62 0.46 8.46
CA SER A 82 -7.24 1.36 9.54
C SER A 82 -8.30 1.40 10.64
N LEU A 83 -9.57 1.51 10.26
CA LEU A 83 -10.67 1.52 11.22
C LEU A 83 -10.81 0.18 11.92
N ALA A 84 -10.71 -0.92 11.18
CA ALA A 84 -10.86 -2.25 11.75
C ALA A 84 -9.76 -2.59 12.74
N GLN A 85 -8.54 -2.15 12.47
CA GLN A 85 -7.38 -2.47 13.30
C GLN A 85 -6.95 -1.34 14.22
N ASN A 86 -7.60 -0.19 14.14
CA ASN A 86 -7.27 1.00 14.94
C ASN A 86 -5.80 1.42 14.75
N ILE A 87 -5.39 1.56 13.50
CA ILE A 87 -4.03 1.94 13.14
C ILE A 87 -4.06 3.15 12.21
N PRO A 88 -2.96 3.93 12.14
CA PRO A 88 -2.93 5.12 11.28
C PRO A 88 -2.79 4.80 9.80
N VAL A 89 -3.33 5.69 8.97
CA VAL A 89 -3.13 5.68 7.52
C VAL A 89 -2.30 6.91 7.16
N TYR A 90 -1.25 6.70 6.38
CA TYR A 90 -0.44 7.77 5.82
C TYR A 90 -0.72 7.89 4.34
N ALA A 91 -1.23 9.04 3.92
CA ALA A 91 -1.51 9.32 2.52
C ALA A 91 -0.30 9.99 1.89
N ILE A 92 0.16 9.44 0.78
CA ILE A 92 1.36 9.91 0.10
C ILE A 92 1.00 10.29 -1.33
N ASN A 93 1.42 11.47 -1.77
CA ASN A 93 1.25 11.89 -3.14
C ASN A 93 2.11 11.01 -4.06
N SER A 94 1.59 10.62 -5.23
CA SER A 94 2.33 9.75 -6.15
C SER A 94 3.68 10.34 -6.57
N LEU A 95 3.77 11.65 -6.74
CA LEU A 95 5.05 12.29 -7.07
C LEU A 95 6.04 12.17 -5.92
N GLU A 96 5.56 12.30 -4.70
CA GLU A 96 6.39 12.11 -3.52
C GLU A 96 6.86 10.66 -3.42
N LEU A 97 6.01 9.72 -3.80
CA LEU A 97 6.37 8.31 -3.79
C LEU A 97 7.53 8.02 -4.73
N TYR A 98 7.52 8.59 -5.92
CA TYR A 98 8.62 8.40 -6.87
C TYR A 98 9.92 9.02 -6.39
N ALA A 99 9.86 10.09 -5.63
CA ALA A 99 11.04 10.70 -5.04
C ALA A 99 11.46 10.02 -3.73
N PHE A 100 10.59 9.24 -3.15
CA PHE A 100 10.75 8.67 -1.83
C PHE A 100 12.02 7.83 -1.64
N PRO A 101 12.49 7.05 -2.64
CA PRO A 101 13.70 6.26 -2.42
C PRO A 101 14.89 7.09 -1.96
N PHE A 102 15.01 8.32 -2.44
CA PHE A 102 16.12 9.20 -2.05
C PHE A 102 15.92 9.75 -0.65
N ILE A 103 14.70 10.16 -0.34
CA ILE A 103 14.36 10.75 0.96
C ILE A 103 14.38 9.68 2.04
N ASP A 104 13.81 8.52 1.75
CA ASP A 104 13.67 7.44 2.69
C ASP A 104 15.05 6.90 3.11
N PHE A 105 15.95 6.72 2.15
CA PHE A 105 17.31 6.32 2.47
C PHE A 105 17.97 7.30 3.40
N ALA A 106 17.77 8.59 3.18
CA ALA A 106 18.37 9.62 4.01
C ALA A 106 17.82 9.57 5.43
N LYS A 107 16.56 9.19 5.60
CA LYS A 107 15.92 9.13 6.93
C LYS A 107 16.23 7.85 7.69
N GLU A 108 16.29 6.74 6.98
CA GLU A 108 16.47 5.43 7.61
C GLU A 108 17.93 5.12 7.92
N ASN A 109 18.80 5.77 7.22
CA ASN A 109 20.24 5.59 7.42
C ASN A 109 20.83 6.79 8.15
#